data_fc05e76d5ee36fbbb81652c092c72207
#
_entry.id   fc05e76d5ee36fbbb81652c092c72207
#
_cell.length_a   1.000
_cell.length_b   1.000
_cell.length_c   1.000
_cell.angle_alpha   90.00
_cell.angle_beta   90.00
_cell.angle_gamma   90.00
#
_symmetry.space_group_name_H-M   'P 1'
#
loop_
_entity.id
_entity.type
_entity.pdbx_description
1 polymer ?
#
loop_
_entity_poly.entity_id
_entity_poly.type
_entity_poly.pdbx_seq_one_letter_code
_entity_poly.pdbx_strand_id
1 'polypeptide(L)'
;MIFKHEPVDLGYNDLEAVTGDKGRFYTDPEGNKYASVTTVLSILSEEAIQAWRARVGEEEANRISRQASSRGTTVHNIIEKYIANDPEYIKDEMPHNIQTFKDIQPILDESVTKVYQQEAPLFSKHLGLAGRVDLVGQWKGVDSIIDWKTSRKLKKKEWISSYFMQCAAYAIMWEERTGTPIKQLVVCIAGDEGPQVFIEDRDRWTKELINTINEYKRRKLFGR
;
A
#
# COMPACT_ATOMS: atom_id res chain seq x y z
N MET A 1 23.77 -4.07 -1.49
CA MET A 1 23.32 -3.91 -2.89
C MET A 1 23.07 -2.44 -3.15
N ILE A 2 23.14 -1.95 -4.40
CA ILE A 2 22.73 -0.60 -4.77
C ILE A 2 21.59 -0.71 -5.76
N PHE A 3 20.44 -0.14 -5.44
CA PHE A 3 19.27 -0.12 -6.31
C PHE A 3 19.41 0.96 -7.36
N LYS A 4 19.00 0.64 -8.60
CA LYS A 4 19.04 1.57 -9.72
C LYS A 4 17.79 2.42 -9.76
N HIS A 5 17.95 3.74 -9.60
CA HIS A 5 16.86 4.71 -9.66
C HIS A 5 16.77 5.34 -11.06
N GLU A 6 15.57 5.34 -11.63
CA GLU A 6 15.19 6.03 -12.86
C GLU A 6 13.87 6.77 -12.62
N PRO A 7 13.91 7.91 -11.88
CA PRO A 7 12.70 8.58 -11.43
C PRO A 7 11.87 9.11 -12.61
N VAL A 8 10.55 8.96 -12.50
CA VAL A 8 9.57 9.45 -13.49
C VAL A 8 8.89 10.69 -12.91
N ASP A 9 8.86 11.78 -13.68
CA ASP A 9 8.17 13.01 -13.30
C ASP A 9 6.64 12.83 -13.39
N LEU A 10 5.94 13.06 -12.30
CA LEU A 10 4.48 12.98 -12.22
C LEU A 10 3.80 14.34 -12.53
N GLY A 11 4.58 15.41 -12.74
CA GLY A 11 4.09 16.77 -12.96
C GLY A 11 3.66 17.50 -11.68
N TYR A 12 3.90 16.93 -10.50
CA TYR A 12 3.69 17.52 -9.19
C TYR A 12 4.57 16.82 -8.14
N ASN A 13 4.85 17.51 -7.02
CA ASN A 13 5.75 16.99 -5.98
C ASN A 13 5.01 16.13 -4.94
N ASP A 14 3.86 16.61 -4.45
CA ASP A 14 3.09 15.91 -3.40
C ASP A 14 1.60 16.27 -3.50
N LEU A 15 0.78 15.52 -2.75
CA LEU A 15 -0.65 15.78 -2.56
C LEU A 15 -0.91 16.08 -1.09
N GLU A 16 -1.62 17.17 -0.83
CA GLU A 16 -2.06 17.47 0.55
C GLU A 16 -2.96 16.36 1.07
N ALA A 17 -2.61 15.79 2.24
CA ALA A 17 -3.35 14.71 2.86
C ALA A 17 -3.92 15.13 4.22
N VAL A 18 -5.22 14.92 4.43
CA VAL A 18 -5.91 15.18 5.68
C VAL A 18 -6.59 13.90 6.17
N THR A 19 -6.34 13.53 7.43
CA THR A 19 -6.97 12.38 8.07
C THR A 19 -7.94 12.86 9.15
N GLY A 20 -9.19 12.42 9.06
CA GLY A 20 -10.24 12.71 10.05
C GLY A 20 -11.10 11.48 10.31
N ASP A 21 -12.20 11.65 11.02
CA ASP A 21 -13.11 10.55 11.42
C ASP A 21 -13.69 9.76 10.24
N LYS A 22 -13.80 10.39 9.07
CA LYS A 22 -14.31 9.78 7.83
C LYS A 22 -13.22 9.14 6.97
N GLY A 23 -11.99 9.00 7.49
CA GLY A 23 -10.83 8.45 6.79
C GLY A 23 -9.86 9.51 6.28
N ARG A 24 -8.97 9.09 5.38
CA ARG A 24 -7.95 9.96 4.77
C ARG A 24 -8.43 10.45 3.39
N PHE A 25 -8.22 11.75 3.16
CA PHE A 25 -8.52 12.42 1.88
C PHE A 25 -7.27 13.13 1.37
N TYR A 26 -7.13 13.18 0.06
CA TYR A 26 -6.07 13.89 -0.64
C TYR A 26 -6.66 15.01 -1.49
N THR A 27 -5.90 16.08 -1.66
CA THR A 27 -6.25 17.20 -2.53
C THR A 27 -5.26 17.25 -3.68
N ASP A 28 -5.74 17.27 -4.92
CA ASP A 28 -4.87 17.43 -6.09
C ASP A 28 -4.43 18.90 -6.28
N PRO A 29 -3.47 19.18 -7.19
CA PRO A 29 -3.03 20.56 -7.44
C PRO A 29 -4.13 21.52 -7.92
N GLU A 30 -5.26 21.00 -8.43
CA GLU A 30 -6.42 21.78 -8.87
C GLU A 30 -7.43 22.04 -7.72
N GLY A 31 -7.20 21.48 -6.52
CA GLY A 31 -8.07 21.62 -5.36
C GLY A 31 -9.19 20.57 -5.26
N ASN A 32 -9.22 19.55 -6.13
CA ASN A 32 -10.21 18.49 -6.04
C ASN A 32 -9.83 17.50 -4.91
N LYS A 33 -10.86 17.04 -4.18
CA LYS A 33 -10.67 16.12 -3.05
C LYS A 33 -11.05 14.68 -3.40
N TYR A 34 -10.16 13.75 -3.04
CA TYR A 34 -10.30 12.32 -3.27
C TYR A 34 -10.19 11.54 -1.97
N ALA A 35 -11.06 10.54 -1.78
CA ALA A 35 -10.86 9.57 -0.69
C ALA A 35 -9.60 8.73 -0.97
N SER A 36 -8.87 8.36 0.10
CA SER A 36 -7.76 7.44 -0.09
C SER A 36 -8.23 6.05 -0.53
N VAL A 37 -7.39 5.35 -1.29
CA VAL A 37 -7.64 3.95 -1.67
C VAL A 37 -7.95 3.11 -0.44
N THR A 38 -7.14 3.25 0.62
CA THR A 38 -7.32 2.50 1.87
C THR A 38 -8.62 2.84 2.60
N THR A 39 -9.06 4.11 2.56
CA THR A 39 -10.37 4.52 3.11
C THR A 39 -11.51 3.84 2.37
N VAL A 40 -11.44 3.77 1.04
CA VAL A 40 -12.48 3.12 0.23
C VAL A 40 -12.50 1.61 0.46
N LEU A 41 -11.33 0.97 0.46
CA LEU A 41 -11.23 -0.47 0.65
C LEU A 41 -11.54 -0.94 2.08
N SER A 42 -11.51 -0.05 3.08
CA SER A 42 -11.82 -0.40 4.47
C SER A 42 -13.23 -0.94 4.67
N ILE A 43 -14.19 -0.60 3.78
CA ILE A 43 -15.57 -1.13 3.84
C ILE A 43 -15.62 -2.66 3.74
N LEU A 44 -14.61 -3.29 3.12
CA LEU A 44 -14.54 -4.74 2.95
C LEU A 44 -14.26 -5.50 4.25
N SER A 45 -13.64 -4.84 5.21
CA SER A 45 -13.28 -5.44 6.50
C SER A 45 -14.05 -4.85 7.69
N GLU A 46 -14.92 -3.87 7.46
CA GLU A 46 -15.59 -3.11 8.51
C GLU A 46 -16.36 -4.01 9.49
N GLU A 47 -17.23 -4.89 8.99
CA GLU A 47 -18.01 -5.81 9.82
C GLU A 47 -17.13 -6.80 10.59
N ALA A 48 -16.09 -7.34 9.93
CA ALA A 48 -15.16 -8.27 10.56
C ALA A 48 -14.33 -7.58 11.67
N ILE A 49 -13.92 -6.33 11.44
CA ILE A 49 -13.21 -5.52 12.44
C ILE A 49 -14.12 -5.19 13.61
N GLN A 50 -15.37 -4.79 13.38
CA GLN A 50 -16.34 -4.52 14.43
C GLN A 50 -16.63 -5.77 15.28
N ALA A 51 -16.86 -6.91 14.64
CA ALA A 51 -17.07 -8.18 15.33
C ALA A 51 -15.84 -8.61 16.16
N TRP A 52 -14.63 -8.40 15.62
CA TRP A 52 -13.39 -8.66 16.35
C TRP A 52 -13.24 -7.71 17.55
N ARG A 53 -13.50 -6.41 17.40
CA ARG A 53 -13.46 -5.43 18.50
C ARG A 53 -14.45 -5.78 19.61
N ALA A 54 -15.68 -6.13 19.24
CA ALA A 54 -16.70 -6.57 20.22
C ALA A 54 -16.25 -7.81 21.01
N ARG A 55 -15.52 -8.74 20.37
CA ARG A 55 -15.03 -9.97 21.01
C ARG A 55 -13.84 -9.75 21.95
N VAL A 56 -12.87 -8.90 21.56
CA VAL A 56 -11.64 -8.71 22.35
C VAL A 56 -11.70 -7.53 23.31
N GLY A 57 -12.69 -6.65 23.15
CA GLY A 57 -12.85 -5.41 23.89
C GLY A 57 -12.11 -4.22 23.27
N GLU A 58 -12.64 -3.02 23.48
CA GLU A 58 -12.14 -1.80 22.82
C GLU A 58 -10.69 -1.46 23.20
N GLU A 59 -10.34 -1.59 24.47
CA GLU A 59 -9.00 -1.27 24.97
C GLU A 59 -7.94 -2.18 24.32
N GLU A 60 -8.17 -3.49 24.35
CA GLU A 60 -7.27 -4.47 23.77
C GLU A 60 -7.19 -4.36 22.24
N ALA A 61 -8.33 -4.13 21.58
CA ALA A 61 -8.36 -3.89 20.14
C ALA A 61 -7.53 -2.65 19.75
N ASN A 62 -7.65 -1.56 20.52
CA ASN A 62 -6.87 -0.34 20.31
C ASN A 62 -5.37 -0.57 20.55
N ARG A 63 -5.01 -1.34 21.58
CA ARG A 63 -3.61 -1.71 21.85
C ARG A 63 -3.01 -2.50 20.69
N ILE A 64 -3.70 -3.55 20.25
CA ILE A 64 -3.26 -4.41 19.13
C ILE A 64 -3.14 -3.59 17.84
N SER A 65 -4.15 -2.75 17.53
CA SER A 65 -4.16 -1.93 16.30
C SER A 65 -2.99 -0.94 16.29
N ARG A 66 -2.73 -0.26 17.42
CA ARG A 66 -1.58 0.66 17.54
C ARG A 66 -0.24 -0.05 17.35
N GLN A 67 -0.05 -1.22 17.96
CA GLN A 67 1.17 -2.01 17.78
C GLN A 67 1.36 -2.44 16.34
N ALA A 68 0.30 -2.92 15.67
CA ALA A 68 0.35 -3.33 14.28
C ALA A 68 0.68 -2.15 13.35
N SER A 69 0.03 -0.99 13.56
CA SER A 69 0.28 0.22 12.78
C SER A 69 1.71 0.74 12.97
N SER A 70 2.18 0.85 14.21
CA SER A 70 3.54 1.30 14.51
C SER A 70 4.58 0.39 13.86
N ARG A 71 4.43 -0.93 14.03
CA ARG A 71 5.33 -1.90 13.38
C ARG A 71 5.30 -1.76 11.85
N GLY A 72 4.10 -1.66 11.27
CA GLY A 72 3.94 -1.49 9.84
C GLY A 72 4.72 -0.27 9.35
N THR A 73 4.47 0.90 9.95
CA THR A 73 5.16 2.14 9.60
C THR A 73 6.68 2.02 9.70
N THR A 74 7.19 1.43 10.79
CA THR A 74 8.65 1.28 10.98
C THR A 74 9.26 0.38 9.90
N VAL A 75 8.65 -0.78 9.61
CA VAL A 75 9.20 -1.71 8.60
C VAL A 75 9.14 -1.08 7.20
N HIS A 76 8.07 -0.36 6.85
CA HIS A 76 7.99 0.40 5.59
C HIS A 76 9.11 1.44 5.49
N ASN A 77 9.34 2.24 6.54
CA ASN A 77 10.41 3.23 6.56
C ASN A 77 11.80 2.61 6.39
N ILE A 78 12.05 1.45 7.00
CA ILE A 78 13.32 0.72 6.81
C ILE A 78 13.48 0.28 5.35
N ILE A 79 12.42 -0.30 4.75
CA ILE A 79 12.43 -0.73 3.35
C ILE A 79 12.65 0.46 2.41
N GLU A 80 11.93 1.56 2.64
CA GLU A 80 12.04 2.80 1.85
C GLU A 80 13.48 3.33 1.85
N LYS A 81 14.07 3.53 3.05
CA LYS A 81 15.46 3.98 3.20
C LYS A 81 16.44 3.01 2.53
N TYR A 82 16.24 1.70 2.72
CA TYR A 82 17.10 0.69 2.12
C TYR A 82 17.08 0.75 0.60
N ILE A 83 15.89 0.83 0.00
CA ILE A 83 15.74 0.94 -1.46
C ILE A 83 16.25 2.31 -1.96
N ALA A 84 16.15 3.36 -1.15
CA ALA A 84 16.76 4.67 -1.43
C ALA A 84 18.31 4.65 -1.36
N ASN A 85 18.93 3.53 -1.04
CA ASN A 85 20.36 3.36 -0.82
C ASN A 85 20.91 4.18 0.36
N ASP A 86 20.09 4.46 1.37
CA ASP A 86 20.52 5.12 2.59
C ASP A 86 21.35 4.15 3.45
N PRO A 87 22.64 4.45 3.76
CA PRO A 87 23.47 3.58 4.57
C PRO A 87 23.01 3.48 6.04
N GLU A 88 22.18 4.42 6.51
CA GLU A 88 21.66 4.48 7.87
C GLU A 88 20.23 3.91 8.01
N TYR A 89 19.76 3.10 7.04
CA TYR A 89 18.38 2.59 6.94
C TYR A 89 17.85 1.84 8.19
N ILE A 90 18.73 1.33 9.06
CA ILE A 90 18.37 0.64 10.33
C ILE A 90 18.81 1.42 11.56
N LYS A 91 19.30 2.66 11.40
CA LYS A 91 19.78 3.44 12.52
C LYS A 91 18.63 3.76 13.49
N ASP A 92 18.90 3.58 14.78
CA ASP A 92 17.97 3.84 15.88
C ASP A 92 16.70 2.96 15.87
N GLU A 93 16.65 1.91 15.03
CA GLU A 93 15.51 1.02 14.92
C GLU A 93 15.58 -0.13 15.96
N MET A 94 14.41 -0.57 16.40
CA MET A 94 14.31 -1.66 17.38
C MET A 94 14.71 -3.02 16.77
N PRO A 95 15.42 -3.89 17.50
CA PRO A 95 15.94 -5.15 16.98
C PRO A 95 14.91 -6.04 16.29
N HIS A 96 13.66 -6.08 16.78
CA HIS A 96 12.61 -6.90 16.18
C HIS A 96 12.16 -6.37 14.80
N ASN A 97 12.16 -5.05 14.59
CA ASN A 97 11.85 -4.45 13.29
C ASN A 97 12.99 -4.69 12.30
N ILE A 98 14.23 -4.58 12.79
CA ILE A 98 15.42 -4.90 11.99
C ILE A 98 15.38 -6.37 11.56
N GLN A 99 15.01 -7.30 12.44
CA GLN A 99 14.91 -8.71 12.08
C GLN A 99 13.80 -8.93 11.03
N THR A 100 12.62 -8.34 11.22
CA THR A 100 11.54 -8.41 10.24
C THR A 100 11.97 -7.91 8.84
N PHE A 101 12.77 -6.82 8.80
CA PHE A 101 13.35 -6.33 7.56
C PHE A 101 14.39 -7.31 6.98
N LYS A 102 15.28 -7.85 7.81
CA LYS A 102 16.33 -8.78 7.36
C LYS A 102 15.76 -10.05 6.73
N ASP A 103 14.60 -10.50 7.19
CA ASP A 103 13.93 -11.68 6.62
C ASP A 103 13.43 -11.43 5.19
N ILE A 104 13.06 -10.20 4.85
CA ILE A 104 12.59 -9.81 3.51
C ILE A 104 13.74 -9.28 2.63
N GLN A 105 14.83 -8.79 3.20
CA GLN A 105 15.94 -8.16 2.48
C GLN A 105 16.47 -8.99 1.29
N PRO A 106 16.72 -10.32 1.42
CA PRO A 106 17.21 -11.13 0.28
C PRO A 106 16.23 -11.13 -0.90
N ILE A 107 14.91 -11.06 -0.63
CA ILE A 107 13.88 -11.00 -1.66
C ILE A 107 13.93 -9.65 -2.39
N LEU A 108 14.14 -8.54 -1.66
CA LEU A 108 14.31 -7.23 -2.26
C LEU A 108 15.55 -7.19 -3.16
N ASP A 109 16.67 -7.70 -2.65
CA ASP A 109 17.95 -7.74 -3.36
C ASP A 109 17.89 -8.53 -4.66
N GLU A 110 17.17 -9.65 -4.66
CA GLU A 110 16.98 -10.48 -5.84
C GLU A 110 15.99 -9.88 -6.85
N SER A 111 14.94 -9.22 -6.34
CA SER A 111 13.75 -8.99 -7.16
C SER A 111 13.58 -7.54 -7.61
N VAL A 112 13.98 -6.53 -6.82
CA VAL A 112 13.86 -5.12 -7.20
C VAL A 112 15.03 -4.75 -8.10
N THR A 113 14.79 -4.66 -9.40
CA THR A 113 15.84 -4.40 -10.39
C THR A 113 15.91 -2.93 -10.82
N LYS A 114 14.82 -2.18 -10.63
CA LYS A 114 14.76 -0.76 -10.97
C LYS A 114 13.70 -0.06 -10.11
N VAL A 115 13.95 1.19 -9.76
CA VAL A 115 13.05 2.04 -8.96
C VAL A 115 12.65 3.26 -9.81
N TYR A 116 11.35 3.45 -10.05
CA TYR A 116 10.81 4.63 -10.72
C TYR A 116 10.37 5.69 -9.72
N GLN A 117 9.61 5.28 -8.69
CA GLN A 117 9.15 6.15 -7.61
C GLN A 117 8.94 5.34 -6.32
N GLN A 118 9.28 5.93 -5.18
CA GLN A 118 8.94 5.45 -3.84
C GLN A 118 7.99 6.44 -3.18
N GLU A 119 7.07 5.95 -2.36
CA GLU A 119 6.09 6.77 -1.63
C GLU A 119 5.41 7.81 -2.55
N ALA A 120 5.15 7.41 -3.81
CA ALA A 120 4.63 8.32 -4.81
C ALA A 120 3.17 8.69 -4.53
N PRO A 121 2.85 9.98 -4.43
CA PRO A 121 1.47 10.43 -4.33
C PRO A 121 0.80 10.28 -5.70
N LEU A 122 -0.29 9.52 -5.77
CA LEU A 122 -1.03 9.26 -6.99
C LEU A 122 -2.51 9.59 -6.81
N PHE A 123 -3.16 10.03 -7.88
CA PHE A 123 -4.60 10.21 -7.91
C PHE A 123 -5.19 9.85 -9.29
N SER A 124 -6.47 9.51 -9.30
CA SER A 124 -7.26 9.23 -10.49
C SER A 124 -8.55 10.03 -10.47
N LYS A 125 -8.73 10.90 -11.47
CA LYS A 125 -10.00 11.61 -11.69
C LYS A 125 -11.10 10.63 -12.09
N HIS A 126 -10.75 9.59 -12.84
CA HIS A 126 -11.67 8.55 -13.31
C HIS A 126 -12.21 7.70 -12.16
N LEU A 127 -11.35 7.17 -11.30
CA LEU A 127 -11.76 6.38 -10.14
C LEU A 127 -12.36 7.26 -9.03
N GLY A 128 -11.94 8.52 -8.93
CA GLY A 128 -12.27 9.42 -7.83
C GLY A 128 -11.51 9.05 -6.54
N LEU A 129 -10.28 8.56 -6.66
CA LEU A 129 -9.42 8.08 -5.58
C LEU A 129 -8.05 8.74 -5.64
N ALA A 130 -7.38 8.74 -4.49
CA ALA A 130 -5.95 9.06 -4.39
C ALA A 130 -5.26 8.20 -3.34
N GLY A 131 -3.94 8.24 -3.32
CA GLY A 131 -3.15 7.54 -2.30
C GLY A 131 -1.67 7.68 -2.53
N ARG A 132 -0.91 6.95 -1.72
CA ARG A 132 0.55 6.91 -1.80
C ARG A 132 0.95 5.46 -2.01
N VAL A 133 1.60 5.19 -3.14
CA VAL A 133 2.09 3.86 -3.49
C VAL A 133 3.47 3.65 -2.87
N ASP A 134 3.72 2.50 -2.27
CA ASP A 134 4.99 2.22 -1.61
C ASP A 134 6.15 2.22 -2.62
N LEU A 135 5.99 1.50 -3.76
CA LEU A 135 7.01 1.46 -4.80
C LEU A 135 6.39 1.25 -6.18
N VAL A 136 6.82 2.05 -7.15
CA VAL A 136 6.67 1.79 -8.58
C VAL A 136 8.05 1.51 -9.15
N GLY A 137 8.24 0.35 -9.78
CA GLY A 137 9.54 -0.06 -10.27
C GLY A 137 9.48 -1.39 -11.02
N GLN A 138 10.62 -2.04 -11.16
CA GLN A 138 10.69 -3.37 -11.77
C GLN A 138 10.90 -4.45 -10.71
N TRP A 139 10.03 -5.46 -10.77
CA TRP A 139 10.15 -6.69 -10.02
C TRP A 139 10.56 -7.82 -10.97
N LYS A 140 11.78 -8.32 -10.80
CA LYS A 140 12.40 -9.33 -11.71
C LYS A 140 12.35 -8.89 -13.19
N GLY A 141 12.64 -7.60 -13.43
CA GLY A 141 12.69 -7.02 -14.77
C GLY A 141 11.33 -6.65 -15.39
N VAL A 142 10.21 -6.83 -14.67
CA VAL A 142 8.86 -6.47 -15.12
C VAL A 142 8.34 -5.25 -14.37
N ASP A 143 7.85 -4.24 -15.10
CA ASP A 143 7.25 -3.03 -14.50
C ASP A 143 6.07 -3.41 -13.60
N SER A 144 6.11 -2.94 -12.36
CA SER A 144 5.25 -3.41 -11.28
C SER A 144 4.82 -2.30 -10.33
N ILE A 145 3.62 -2.44 -9.79
CA ILE A 145 3.23 -1.82 -8.53
C ILE A 145 3.57 -2.78 -7.41
N ILE A 146 4.33 -2.31 -6.43
CA ILE A 146 4.81 -3.13 -5.33
C ILE A 146 4.33 -2.50 -4.02
N ASP A 147 3.74 -3.31 -3.16
CA ASP A 147 3.14 -2.90 -1.90
C ASP A 147 3.69 -3.78 -0.78
N TRP A 148 4.22 -3.13 0.26
CA TRP A 148 4.77 -3.80 1.43
C TRP A 148 3.70 -3.97 2.50
N LYS A 149 3.68 -5.12 3.13
CA LYS A 149 2.79 -5.39 4.25
C LYS A 149 3.54 -6.06 5.39
N THR A 150 3.04 -5.91 6.60
CA THR A 150 3.51 -6.68 7.76
C THR A 150 2.41 -7.59 8.27
N SER A 151 2.77 -8.77 8.77
CA SER A 151 1.80 -9.71 9.35
C SER A 151 2.44 -10.56 10.44
N ARG A 152 1.65 -10.93 11.46
CA ARG A 152 2.09 -11.90 12.47
C ARG A 152 1.95 -13.34 12.00
N LYS A 153 1.05 -13.61 11.05
CA LYS A 153 0.74 -14.95 10.55
C LYS A 153 0.79 -14.97 9.04
N LEU A 154 1.08 -16.12 8.48
CA LEU A 154 0.98 -16.34 7.05
C LEU A 154 -0.42 -15.99 6.54
N LYS A 155 -0.48 -15.35 5.39
CA LYS A 155 -1.72 -14.99 4.69
C LYS A 155 -2.04 -15.99 3.60
N LYS A 156 -3.32 -16.32 3.46
CA LYS A 156 -3.81 -16.97 2.26
C LYS A 156 -4.19 -15.92 1.23
N LYS A 157 -4.01 -16.22 -0.03
CA LYS A 157 -4.30 -15.32 -1.14
C LYS A 157 -5.73 -14.77 -1.11
N GLU A 158 -6.69 -15.62 -0.75
CA GLU A 158 -8.10 -15.27 -0.67
C GLU A 158 -8.42 -14.23 0.42
N TRP A 159 -7.52 -14.04 1.38
CA TRP A 159 -7.69 -13.09 2.48
C TRP A 159 -7.12 -11.71 2.20
N ILE A 160 -6.41 -11.55 1.08
CA ILE A 160 -5.67 -10.33 0.74
C ILE A 160 -6.13 -9.68 -0.57
N SER A 161 -7.36 -9.97 -1.01
CA SER A 161 -7.94 -9.35 -2.20
C SER A 161 -7.89 -7.82 -2.16
N SER A 162 -8.08 -7.22 -0.99
CA SER A 162 -7.97 -5.76 -0.80
C SER A 162 -6.57 -5.22 -1.10
N TYR A 163 -5.50 -5.99 -0.87
CA TYR A 163 -4.14 -5.56 -1.21
C TYR A 163 -3.93 -5.50 -2.73
N PHE A 164 -4.47 -6.50 -3.46
CA PHE A 164 -4.40 -6.48 -4.93
C PHE A 164 -5.27 -5.38 -5.53
N MET A 165 -6.45 -5.10 -4.96
CA MET A 165 -7.27 -3.96 -5.38
C MET A 165 -6.58 -2.62 -5.10
N GLN A 166 -5.84 -2.50 -3.99
CA GLN A 166 -5.01 -1.33 -3.69
C GLN A 166 -3.93 -1.15 -4.77
N CYS A 167 -3.18 -2.20 -5.08
CA CYS A 167 -2.16 -2.16 -6.14
C CYS A 167 -2.79 -1.86 -7.51
N ALA A 168 -3.95 -2.44 -7.83
CA ALA A 168 -4.66 -2.19 -9.09
C ALA A 168 -5.09 -0.72 -9.21
N ALA A 169 -5.56 -0.10 -8.13
CA ALA A 169 -5.87 1.33 -8.10
C ALA A 169 -4.63 2.16 -8.42
N TYR A 170 -3.49 1.87 -7.81
CA TYR A 170 -2.24 2.59 -8.08
C TYR A 170 -1.72 2.36 -9.51
N ALA A 171 -1.88 1.17 -10.07
CA ALA A 171 -1.51 0.91 -11.46
C ALA A 171 -2.33 1.74 -12.45
N ILE A 172 -3.64 1.91 -12.20
CA ILE A 172 -4.52 2.76 -13.00
C ILE A 172 -4.11 4.24 -12.83
N MET A 173 -3.86 4.69 -11.60
CA MET A 173 -3.43 6.06 -11.33
C MET A 173 -2.09 6.38 -12.00
N TRP A 174 -1.14 5.42 -12.00
CA TRP A 174 0.14 5.55 -12.67
C TRP A 174 -0.03 5.71 -14.17
N GLU A 175 -0.84 4.85 -14.80
CA GLU A 175 -1.14 4.92 -16.22
C GLU A 175 -1.79 6.26 -16.61
N GLU A 176 -2.72 6.78 -15.80
CA GLU A 176 -3.33 8.11 -16.02
C GLU A 176 -2.31 9.26 -15.98
N ARG A 177 -1.25 9.13 -15.16
CA ARG A 177 -0.22 10.20 -15.00
C ARG A 177 0.89 10.11 -16.03
N THR A 178 1.30 8.91 -16.40
CA THR A 178 2.51 8.68 -17.20
C THR A 178 2.22 8.18 -18.62
N GLY A 179 1.01 7.72 -18.88
CA GLY A 179 0.66 7.03 -20.12
C GLY A 179 1.25 5.60 -20.22
N THR A 180 1.96 5.13 -19.20
CA THR A 180 2.61 3.81 -19.19
C THR A 180 1.79 2.81 -18.38
N PRO A 181 1.19 1.78 -19.00
CA PRO A 181 0.42 0.79 -18.30
C PRO A 181 1.32 -0.16 -17.50
N ILE A 182 0.96 -0.40 -16.24
CA ILE A 182 1.55 -1.44 -15.40
C ILE A 182 0.49 -2.52 -15.15
N LYS A 183 0.84 -3.78 -15.44
CA LYS A 183 -0.05 -4.92 -15.24
C LYS A 183 0.35 -5.79 -14.06
N GLN A 184 1.62 -5.89 -13.75
CA GLN A 184 2.10 -6.71 -12.64
C GLN A 184 1.89 -6.01 -11.29
N LEU A 185 1.19 -6.69 -10.39
CA LEU A 185 0.96 -6.29 -9.01
C LEU A 185 1.76 -7.22 -8.10
N VAL A 186 2.52 -6.66 -7.18
CA VAL A 186 3.33 -7.42 -6.22
C VAL A 186 2.94 -7.01 -4.81
N VAL A 187 2.52 -7.97 -4.00
CA VAL A 187 2.32 -7.79 -2.57
C VAL A 187 3.39 -8.60 -1.84
N CYS A 188 4.26 -7.91 -1.14
CA CYS A 188 5.33 -8.52 -0.38
C CYS A 188 5.09 -8.33 1.11
N ILE A 189 4.93 -9.44 1.84
CA ILE A 189 4.55 -9.44 3.26
C ILE A 189 5.75 -9.85 4.10
N ALA A 190 6.22 -8.95 4.95
CA ALA A 190 7.19 -9.26 6.00
C ALA A 190 6.44 -9.82 7.21
N GLY A 191 6.60 -11.10 7.48
CA GLY A 191 5.84 -11.84 8.50
C GLY A 191 6.71 -12.52 9.55
N ASP A 192 6.17 -12.68 10.78
CA ASP A 192 6.87 -13.38 11.87
C ASP A 192 7.06 -14.88 11.57
N GLU A 193 6.22 -15.46 10.71
CA GLU A 193 6.30 -16.85 10.25
C GLU A 193 7.06 -16.97 8.92
N GLY A 194 7.73 -15.91 8.50
CA GLY A 194 8.50 -15.81 7.26
C GLY A 194 7.86 -14.88 6.22
N PRO A 195 8.66 -14.45 5.23
CA PRO A 195 8.20 -13.57 4.16
C PRO A 195 7.31 -14.30 3.17
N GLN A 196 6.37 -13.58 2.57
CA GLN A 196 5.53 -14.08 1.48
C GLN A 196 5.51 -13.06 0.33
N VAL A 197 5.53 -13.56 -0.90
CA VAL A 197 5.39 -12.75 -2.10
C VAL A 197 4.22 -13.28 -2.93
N PHE A 198 3.32 -12.38 -3.30
CA PHE A 198 2.19 -12.67 -4.16
C PHE A 198 2.27 -11.77 -5.39
N ILE A 199 2.14 -12.37 -6.58
CA ILE A 199 2.16 -11.67 -7.86
C ILE A 199 0.83 -11.92 -8.56
N GLU A 200 0.21 -10.84 -9.06
CA GLU A 200 -1.08 -10.88 -9.73
C GLU A 200 -1.10 -9.96 -10.96
N ASP A 201 -2.08 -10.21 -11.84
CA ASP A 201 -2.38 -9.31 -12.96
C ASP A 201 -3.43 -8.27 -12.53
N ARG A 202 -3.20 -7.00 -12.88
CA ARG A 202 -4.09 -5.86 -12.60
C ARG A 202 -5.51 -6.09 -13.09
N ASP A 203 -5.65 -6.59 -14.30
CA ASP A 203 -6.95 -6.67 -14.97
C ASP A 203 -7.89 -7.65 -14.25
N ARG A 204 -7.33 -8.60 -13.52
CA ARG A 204 -8.07 -9.53 -12.66
C ARG A 204 -8.81 -8.84 -11.51
N TRP A 205 -8.26 -7.74 -11.00
CA TRP A 205 -8.77 -7.04 -9.81
C TRP A 205 -9.54 -5.76 -10.13
N THR A 206 -9.48 -5.28 -11.37
CA THR A 206 -10.09 -4.01 -11.78
C THR A 206 -11.59 -4.00 -11.59
N LYS A 207 -12.30 -5.08 -11.96
CA LYS A 207 -13.77 -5.15 -11.82
C LYS A 207 -14.20 -5.12 -10.35
N GLU A 208 -13.51 -5.85 -9.50
CA GLU A 208 -13.81 -5.90 -8.06
C GLU A 208 -13.51 -4.56 -7.37
N LEU A 209 -12.40 -3.92 -7.75
CA LEU A 209 -12.07 -2.56 -7.31
C LEU A 209 -13.19 -1.57 -7.67
N ILE A 210 -13.66 -1.56 -8.93
CA ILE A 210 -14.73 -0.64 -9.36
C ILE A 210 -16.02 -0.91 -8.59
N ASN A 211 -16.40 -2.19 -8.38
CA ASN A 211 -17.55 -2.55 -7.58
C ASN A 211 -17.45 -2.02 -6.15
N THR A 212 -16.28 -2.15 -5.54
CA THR A 212 -16.01 -1.65 -4.17
C THR A 212 -16.10 -0.13 -4.10
N ILE A 213 -15.55 0.59 -5.09
CA ILE A 213 -15.66 2.05 -5.20
C ILE A 213 -17.14 2.49 -5.29
N ASN A 214 -17.92 1.82 -6.13
CA ASN A 214 -19.34 2.13 -6.30
C ASN A 214 -20.13 1.87 -5.01
N GLU A 215 -19.83 0.79 -4.30
CA GLU A 215 -20.44 0.48 -3.01
C GLU A 215 -20.08 1.53 -1.95
N TYR A 216 -18.81 1.94 -1.86
CA TYR A 216 -18.40 3.04 -0.98
C TYR A 216 -19.16 4.34 -1.29
N LYS A 217 -19.25 4.72 -2.57
CA LYS A 217 -19.98 5.92 -2.99
C LYS A 217 -21.47 5.82 -2.61
N ARG A 218 -22.08 4.64 -2.78
CA ARG A 218 -23.47 4.38 -2.41
C ARG A 218 -23.68 4.53 -0.91
N ARG A 219 -22.84 3.91 -0.06
CA ARG A 219 -22.90 4.05 1.41
C ARG A 219 -22.80 5.50 1.83
N LYS A 220 -21.89 6.27 1.24
CA LYS A 220 -21.70 7.68 1.54
C LYS A 220 -22.93 8.54 1.19
N LEU A 221 -23.63 8.24 0.09
CA LEU A 221 -24.84 8.94 -0.33
C LEU A 221 -26.03 8.67 0.61
N PHE A 222 -26.15 7.45 1.11
CA PHE A 222 -27.27 7.04 1.96
C PHE A 222 -26.98 7.14 3.47
N GLY A 223 -25.85 7.74 3.87
CA GLY A 223 -25.51 7.98 5.28
C GLY A 223 -25.23 6.72 6.09
N ARG A 224 -24.75 5.68 5.42
CA ARG A 224 -24.38 4.40 6.05
C ARG A 224 -22.88 4.25 6.11
#